data_1bacdc5cd22f2f27c5427130517e66ab
#
_entry.id   1bacdc5cd22f2f27c5427130517e66ab
#
_cell.length_a   1.000
_cell.length_b   1.000
_cell.length_c   1.000
_cell.angle_alpha   90.00
_cell.angle_beta   90.00
_cell.angle_gamma   90.00
#
_symmetry.space_group_name_H-M   'P 1'
#
loop_
_entity.id
_entity.type
_entity.pdbx_description
1 polymer ?
#
loop_
_entity_poly.entity_id
_entity_poly.type
_entity_poly.pdbx_seq_one_letter_code
_entity_poly.pdbx_strand_id
1 'polypeptide(L)'
;MGIWLHSVDDQPSWSYTLDMKEITIIHQDHHLLVINKPAGVVIHPTYKHAGGTMWNTLLAVLEVQGGDDWRPPELPDQPEWAAAPEDVKVRLREKRRERVWKEEGLLPRPCLLHRLDKDTSGVVVLARSERARRHFIRQFEEHTIVKRYFAVVQSGAPDWSRPRTTFIMRRWGEGVGEIKLDMPSFLLSPGDEFVLDGPLQRDPDDRRRCIVGPEGRQATTYLKTLAVEGDFALLEVRPITGRTHQIRAHLAALGRAIVGDQTYALLAKAGTPHAALKRQFLHAYSLELRRYPDNAVRTFVAPMADDLRLWMERYSPALWQAWHTMEETSP
;
A
#
# COMPACT_ATOMS: atom_id res chain seq x y z
N MET A 1 -6.06 -5.78 -28.49
CA MET A 1 -5.25 -6.08 -27.29
C MET A 1 -3.80 -5.90 -27.71
N GLY A 2 -3.17 -4.79 -27.37
CA GLY A 2 -1.80 -4.46 -27.75
C GLY A 2 -0.87 -4.69 -26.57
N ILE A 3 0.14 -5.52 -26.78
CA ILE A 3 1.22 -5.76 -25.81
C ILE A 3 2.36 -4.82 -26.20
N TRP A 4 2.77 -3.94 -25.30
CA TRP A 4 3.96 -3.12 -25.48
C TRP A 4 5.04 -3.57 -24.50
N LEU A 5 6.23 -3.87 -25.04
CA LEU A 5 7.41 -4.22 -24.26
C LEU A 5 8.26 -2.95 -24.06
N HIS A 6 8.50 -2.58 -22.84
CA HIS A 6 9.57 -1.65 -22.48
C HIS A 6 10.58 -2.37 -21.60
N SER A 7 11.80 -2.47 -22.08
CA SER A 7 12.94 -3.01 -21.33
C SER A 7 13.72 -1.87 -20.69
N VAL A 8 13.81 -1.87 -19.38
CA VAL A 8 14.87 -1.18 -18.64
C VAL A 8 15.35 -2.17 -17.59
N ASP A 9 16.61 -2.58 -17.72
CA ASP A 9 17.42 -3.46 -16.87
C ASP A 9 16.79 -4.78 -16.38
N ASP A 10 17.07 -5.84 -17.11
CA ASP A 10 17.13 -7.28 -16.79
C ASP A 10 15.97 -7.98 -16.04
N GLN A 11 14.82 -7.35 -15.88
CA GLN A 11 13.56 -8.03 -15.54
C GLN A 11 12.45 -7.51 -16.46
N PRO A 12 11.71 -8.34 -17.19
CA PRO A 12 10.59 -7.87 -18.00
C PRO A 12 9.46 -7.39 -17.07
N SER A 13 9.18 -6.09 -17.09
CA SER A 13 7.96 -5.55 -16.49
C SER A 13 6.80 -5.75 -17.46
N TRP A 14 5.77 -6.50 -17.03
CA TRP A 14 4.54 -6.71 -17.81
C TRP A 14 3.49 -5.70 -17.37
N SER A 15 2.93 -4.96 -18.33
CA SER A 15 1.84 -4.02 -18.08
C SER A 15 0.56 -4.44 -18.79
N TYR A 16 -0.59 -4.31 -18.11
CA TYR A 16 -1.89 -4.73 -18.62
C TYR A 16 -2.96 -3.68 -18.34
N THR A 17 -3.80 -3.40 -19.32
CA THR A 17 -4.76 -2.30 -19.28
C THR A 17 -6.17 -2.77 -18.89
N LEU A 18 -6.75 -2.15 -17.87
CA LEU A 18 -8.13 -2.27 -17.43
C LEU A 18 -8.86 -0.97 -17.73
N ASP A 19 -9.75 -0.93 -18.69
CA ASP A 19 -10.47 0.30 -19.04
C ASP A 19 -9.55 1.54 -18.97
N MET A 20 -8.35 1.45 -19.61
CA MET A 20 -7.30 2.46 -19.63
C MET A 20 -6.45 2.62 -18.35
N LYS A 21 -6.54 1.73 -17.36
CA LYS A 21 -5.65 1.74 -16.17
C LYS A 21 -4.76 0.52 -16.13
N GLU A 22 -3.48 0.78 -16.06
CA GLU A 22 -2.43 -0.22 -16.08
C GLU A 22 -2.12 -0.76 -14.67
N ILE A 23 -2.03 -2.08 -14.53
CA ILE A 23 -1.49 -2.74 -13.33
C ILE A 23 -0.06 -3.15 -13.64
N THR A 24 0.88 -2.60 -12.90
CA THR A 24 2.30 -2.96 -13.02
C THR A 24 2.66 -4.01 -11.98
N ILE A 25 3.29 -5.10 -12.39
CA ILE A 25 3.88 -6.09 -11.49
C ILE A 25 5.26 -5.56 -11.06
N ILE A 26 5.43 -5.35 -9.74
CA ILE A 26 6.70 -4.91 -9.14
C ILE A 26 7.61 -6.12 -8.90
N HIS A 27 7.02 -7.22 -8.43
CA HIS A 27 7.75 -8.46 -8.15
C HIS A 27 6.83 -9.66 -8.27
N GLN A 28 7.37 -10.74 -8.80
CA GLN A 28 6.67 -12.02 -8.91
C GLN A 28 7.67 -13.15 -8.68
N ASP A 29 7.36 -14.01 -7.73
CA ASP A 29 8.04 -15.28 -7.53
C ASP A 29 7.04 -16.40 -7.22
N HIS A 30 7.52 -17.57 -6.84
CA HIS A 30 6.69 -18.74 -6.55
C HIS A 30 5.72 -18.52 -5.37
N HIS A 31 6.03 -17.63 -4.45
CA HIS A 31 5.34 -17.45 -3.19
C HIS A 31 4.65 -16.09 -3.05
N LEU A 32 5.15 -15.09 -3.78
CA LEU A 32 4.77 -13.69 -3.61
C LEU A 32 4.49 -13.04 -4.97
N LEU A 33 3.44 -12.24 -5.03
CA LEU A 33 3.15 -11.32 -6.10
C LEU A 33 2.97 -9.93 -5.51
N VAL A 34 3.71 -8.96 -6.03
CA VAL A 34 3.64 -7.56 -5.62
C VAL A 34 3.28 -6.71 -6.82
N ILE A 35 2.29 -5.87 -6.67
CA ILE A 35 1.79 -5.02 -7.74
C ILE A 35 1.74 -3.56 -7.32
N ASN A 36 1.86 -2.66 -8.29
CA ASN A 36 1.50 -1.26 -8.16
C ASN A 36 0.04 -1.08 -8.56
N LYS A 37 -0.83 -0.85 -7.57
CA LYS A 37 -2.25 -0.62 -7.82
C LYS A 37 -2.49 0.81 -8.29
N PRO A 38 -3.11 1.04 -9.45
CA PRO A 38 -3.52 2.38 -9.84
C PRO A 38 -4.66 2.91 -8.95
N ALA A 39 -4.80 4.23 -8.87
CA ALA A 39 -5.94 4.86 -8.22
C ALA A 39 -7.24 4.69 -9.02
N GLY A 40 -8.39 4.77 -8.33
CA GLY A 40 -9.73 4.67 -8.93
C GLY A 40 -10.17 3.23 -9.22
N VAL A 41 -9.36 2.22 -8.85
CA VAL A 41 -9.67 0.80 -9.05
C VAL A 41 -9.96 0.14 -7.70
N VAL A 42 -11.12 -0.52 -7.61
CA VAL A 42 -11.49 -1.33 -6.44
C VAL A 42 -10.71 -2.64 -6.50
N ILE A 43 -10.17 -3.07 -5.37
CA ILE A 43 -9.36 -4.30 -5.32
C ILE A 43 -10.19 -5.55 -5.61
N HIS A 44 -11.29 -5.75 -4.89
CA HIS A 44 -12.16 -6.93 -5.00
C HIS A 44 -13.54 -6.57 -5.54
N PRO A 45 -14.19 -7.49 -6.26
CA PRO A 45 -15.60 -7.35 -6.56
C PRO A 45 -16.43 -7.12 -5.30
N THR A 46 -17.33 -6.17 -5.37
CA THR A 46 -18.27 -5.84 -4.31
C THR A 46 -19.69 -5.83 -4.89
N TYR A 47 -20.70 -5.80 -4.03
CA TYR A 47 -22.10 -5.68 -4.48
C TYR A 47 -22.32 -4.52 -5.48
N LYS A 48 -21.55 -3.41 -5.32
CA LYS A 48 -21.63 -2.24 -6.22
C LYS A 48 -20.69 -2.28 -7.41
N HIS A 49 -19.72 -3.20 -7.43
CA HIS A 49 -18.70 -3.34 -8.46
C HIS A 49 -18.46 -4.83 -8.71
N ALA A 50 -19.35 -5.45 -9.49
CA ALA A 50 -19.24 -6.89 -9.80
C ALA A 50 -18.12 -7.21 -10.79
N GLY A 51 -17.69 -6.24 -11.59
CA GLY A 51 -16.63 -6.34 -12.59
C GLY A 51 -15.72 -5.10 -12.60
N GLY A 52 -14.71 -5.09 -13.47
CA GLY A 52 -13.77 -3.97 -13.60
C GLY A 52 -12.90 -3.74 -12.36
N THR A 53 -12.69 -4.77 -11.54
CA THR A 53 -11.83 -4.67 -10.35
C THR A 53 -10.39 -5.07 -10.68
N MET A 54 -9.46 -4.61 -9.86
CA MET A 54 -8.06 -5.05 -9.94
C MET A 54 -7.94 -6.57 -9.98
N TRP A 55 -8.77 -7.26 -9.19
CA TRP A 55 -8.79 -8.72 -9.13
C TRP A 55 -9.16 -9.37 -10.47
N ASN A 56 -10.17 -8.84 -11.16
CA ASN A 56 -10.58 -9.35 -12.48
C ASN A 56 -9.45 -9.24 -13.50
N THR A 57 -8.74 -8.11 -13.53
CA THR A 57 -7.61 -7.91 -14.45
C THR A 57 -6.43 -8.77 -14.08
N LEU A 58 -6.08 -8.83 -12.80
CA LEU A 58 -4.98 -9.65 -12.35
C LEU A 58 -5.19 -11.12 -12.73
N LEU A 59 -6.40 -11.65 -12.57
CA LEU A 59 -6.71 -13.02 -12.99
C LEU A 59 -6.57 -13.21 -14.50
N ALA A 60 -7.07 -12.26 -15.30
CA ALA A 60 -6.91 -12.31 -16.76
C ALA A 60 -5.43 -12.27 -17.19
N VAL A 61 -4.63 -11.47 -16.51
CA VAL A 61 -3.17 -11.43 -16.72
C VAL A 61 -2.53 -12.77 -16.44
N LEU A 62 -2.83 -13.37 -15.29
CA LEU A 62 -2.27 -14.66 -14.89
C LEU A 62 -2.73 -15.81 -15.79
N GLU A 63 -3.95 -15.74 -16.35
CA GLU A 63 -4.45 -16.69 -17.34
C GLU A 63 -3.69 -16.59 -18.66
N VAL A 64 -3.34 -15.38 -19.11
CA VAL A 64 -2.56 -15.14 -20.34
C VAL A 64 -1.10 -15.59 -20.16
N GLN A 65 -0.52 -15.38 -18.98
CA GLN A 65 0.84 -15.84 -18.67
C GLN A 65 0.99 -17.37 -18.74
N GLY A 66 -0.13 -18.10 -18.62
CA GLY A 66 -0.16 -19.57 -18.66
C GLY A 66 0.42 -20.24 -17.43
N GLY A 67 0.11 -21.53 -17.25
CA GLY A 67 0.59 -22.31 -16.10
C GLY A 67 2.09 -22.57 -16.09
N ASP A 68 2.78 -22.32 -17.21
CA ASP A 68 4.21 -22.60 -17.37
C ASP A 68 5.12 -21.60 -16.64
N ASP A 69 4.67 -20.35 -16.47
CA ASP A 69 5.44 -19.32 -15.74
C ASP A 69 5.40 -19.52 -14.22
N TRP A 70 4.59 -20.46 -13.76
CA TRP A 70 4.47 -20.84 -12.36
C TRP A 70 5.40 -22.00 -11.96
N ARG A 71 6.41 -22.28 -12.72
CA ARG A 71 7.35 -23.37 -12.38
C ARG A 71 8.01 -23.10 -11.03
N PRO A 72 8.06 -24.11 -10.13
CA PRO A 72 8.86 -24.01 -8.94
C PRO A 72 10.31 -23.70 -9.34
N PRO A 73 11.04 -22.90 -8.52
CA PRO A 73 12.45 -22.66 -8.78
C PRO A 73 13.16 -24.01 -8.97
N GLU A 74 14.13 -24.05 -9.87
CA GLU A 74 14.97 -25.24 -10.01
C GLU A 74 15.64 -25.52 -8.67
N LEU A 75 15.26 -26.64 -8.07
CA LEU A 75 15.88 -27.09 -6.84
C LEU A 75 17.18 -27.79 -7.21
N PRO A 76 18.29 -27.52 -6.50
CA PRO A 76 19.54 -28.22 -6.75
C PRO A 76 19.32 -29.73 -6.59
N ASP A 77 20.04 -30.52 -7.39
CA ASP A 77 19.98 -31.99 -7.30
C ASP A 77 20.30 -32.45 -5.86
N GLN A 78 19.61 -33.49 -5.44
CA GLN A 78 19.92 -34.07 -4.16
C GLN A 78 21.25 -34.81 -4.25
N PRO A 79 22.08 -34.75 -3.21
CA PRO A 79 23.40 -35.45 -3.21
C PRO A 79 23.31 -36.93 -3.59
N GLU A 80 22.21 -37.58 -3.22
CA GLU A 80 21.95 -38.99 -3.52
C GLU A 80 21.78 -39.28 -5.02
N TRP A 81 21.52 -38.26 -5.83
CA TRP A 81 21.36 -38.41 -7.28
C TRP A 81 22.66 -38.21 -8.04
N ALA A 82 23.78 -37.92 -7.37
CA ALA A 82 25.06 -37.61 -8.01
C ALA A 82 25.50 -38.65 -9.04
N ALA A 83 25.31 -39.92 -8.74
CA ALA A 83 25.69 -41.06 -9.60
C ALA A 83 24.59 -41.51 -10.59
N ALA A 84 23.42 -40.90 -10.58
CA ALA A 84 22.31 -41.27 -11.46
C ALA A 84 22.55 -40.76 -12.90
N PRO A 85 22.18 -41.56 -13.95
CA PRO A 85 22.16 -41.10 -15.33
C PRO A 85 21.27 -39.82 -15.50
N GLU A 86 21.58 -39.00 -16.49
CA GLU A 86 20.90 -37.70 -16.64
C GLU A 86 19.40 -37.84 -16.96
N ASP A 87 19.00 -38.83 -17.74
CA ASP A 87 17.60 -39.14 -18.01
C ASP A 87 16.82 -39.51 -16.73
N VAL A 88 17.48 -40.19 -15.80
CA VAL A 88 16.92 -40.51 -14.48
C VAL A 88 16.82 -39.25 -13.61
N LYS A 89 17.84 -38.40 -13.62
CA LYS A 89 17.83 -37.13 -12.90
C LYS A 89 16.68 -36.22 -13.37
N VAL A 90 16.45 -36.14 -14.68
CA VAL A 90 15.33 -35.37 -15.25
C VAL A 90 13.99 -35.85 -14.65
N ARG A 91 13.73 -37.16 -14.63
CA ARG A 91 12.51 -37.72 -14.07
C ARG A 91 12.40 -37.50 -12.54
N LEU A 92 13.52 -37.54 -11.83
CA LEU A 92 13.57 -37.30 -10.39
C LEU A 92 13.31 -35.79 -10.09
N ARG A 93 13.85 -34.89 -10.89
CA ARG A 93 13.57 -33.45 -10.80
C ARG A 93 12.09 -33.16 -11.05
N GLU A 94 11.47 -33.77 -12.07
CA GLU A 94 10.05 -33.61 -12.35
C GLU A 94 9.17 -34.13 -11.19
N LYS A 95 9.41 -35.35 -10.70
CA LYS A 95 8.69 -35.90 -9.54
C LYS A 95 8.86 -35.06 -8.29
N ARG A 96 10.08 -34.55 -8.04
CA ARG A 96 10.34 -33.68 -6.92
C ARG A 96 9.61 -32.34 -7.08
N ARG A 97 9.58 -31.78 -8.29
CA ARG A 97 8.85 -30.57 -8.62
C ARG A 97 7.34 -30.73 -8.36
N GLU A 98 6.73 -31.81 -8.84
CA GLU A 98 5.32 -32.11 -8.59
C GLU A 98 5.02 -32.31 -7.09
N ARG A 99 5.91 -32.99 -6.36
CA ARG A 99 5.77 -33.18 -4.92
C ARG A 99 5.85 -31.85 -4.16
N VAL A 100 6.86 -31.04 -4.44
CA VAL A 100 7.01 -29.69 -3.84
C VAL A 100 5.82 -28.81 -4.18
N TRP A 101 5.32 -28.87 -5.41
CA TRP A 101 4.11 -28.17 -5.82
C TRP A 101 2.91 -28.53 -4.95
N LYS A 102 2.69 -29.83 -4.70
CA LYS A 102 1.60 -30.30 -3.84
C LYS A 102 1.84 -29.98 -2.35
N GLU A 103 3.07 -30.15 -1.88
CA GLU A 103 3.44 -29.91 -0.48
C GLU A 103 3.49 -28.43 -0.13
N GLU A 104 3.90 -27.56 -1.04
CA GLU A 104 3.90 -26.09 -0.86
C GLU A 104 2.50 -25.49 -0.82
N GLY A 105 1.47 -26.22 -1.24
CA GLY A 105 0.09 -25.76 -1.20
C GLY A 105 -0.12 -24.54 -2.08
N LEU A 106 0.30 -24.64 -3.35
CA LEU A 106 0.07 -23.56 -4.32
C LEU A 106 -1.41 -23.24 -4.45
N LEU A 107 -1.69 -21.98 -4.40
CA LEU A 107 -3.05 -21.47 -4.52
C LEU A 107 -3.42 -21.41 -6.01
N PRO A 108 -4.61 -21.90 -6.39
CA PRO A 108 -5.10 -21.79 -7.77
C PRO A 108 -5.26 -20.33 -8.22
N ARG A 109 -5.33 -19.42 -7.25
CA ARG A 109 -5.39 -17.97 -7.44
C ARG A 109 -4.60 -17.28 -6.32
N PRO A 110 -3.87 -16.19 -6.59
CA PRO A 110 -3.19 -15.42 -5.55
C PRO A 110 -4.16 -14.98 -4.46
N CYS A 111 -3.72 -14.98 -3.22
CA CYS A 111 -4.52 -14.54 -2.08
C CYS A 111 -4.11 -13.12 -1.66
N LEU A 112 -5.07 -12.22 -1.62
CA LEU A 112 -4.85 -10.86 -1.14
C LEU A 112 -4.54 -10.86 0.37
N LEU A 113 -3.45 -10.22 0.75
CA LEU A 113 -3.00 -10.16 2.15
C LEU A 113 -3.46 -8.89 2.87
N HIS A 114 -3.61 -7.80 2.12
CA HIS A 114 -4.11 -6.52 2.62
C HIS A 114 -4.82 -5.75 1.49
N ARG A 115 -5.35 -4.58 1.82
CA ARG A 115 -6.09 -3.76 0.85
C ARG A 115 -5.71 -2.30 0.94
N LEU A 116 -5.88 -1.60 -0.18
CA LEU A 116 -5.88 -0.14 -0.29
C LEU A 116 -7.30 0.34 -0.60
N ASP A 117 -7.60 1.59 -0.27
CA ASP A 117 -8.83 2.25 -0.69
C ASP A 117 -8.87 2.35 -2.23
N LYS A 118 -10.07 2.50 -2.80
CA LYS A 118 -10.29 2.62 -4.25
C LYS A 118 -9.32 3.62 -4.88
N ASP A 119 -9.26 4.82 -4.31
CA ASP A 119 -8.54 5.95 -4.87
C ASP A 119 -7.12 6.14 -4.29
N THR A 120 -6.65 5.21 -3.46
CA THR A 120 -5.25 5.11 -3.02
C THR A 120 -4.48 4.26 -4.02
N SER A 121 -3.34 4.77 -4.51
CA SER A 121 -2.40 4.07 -5.38
C SER A 121 -1.26 3.43 -4.59
N GLY A 122 -0.51 2.50 -5.21
CA GLY A 122 0.74 1.98 -4.66
C GLY A 122 0.76 0.48 -4.38
N VAL A 123 1.71 0.05 -3.53
CA VAL A 123 2.06 -1.35 -3.30
C VAL A 123 0.90 -2.16 -2.72
N VAL A 124 0.60 -3.28 -3.38
CA VAL A 124 -0.29 -4.33 -2.87
C VAL A 124 0.42 -5.68 -2.99
N VAL A 125 0.37 -6.48 -1.92
CA VAL A 125 0.99 -7.80 -1.87
C VAL A 125 -0.05 -8.92 -1.81
N LEU A 126 0.23 -10.00 -2.55
CA LEU A 126 -0.61 -11.19 -2.65
C LEU A 126 0.27 -12.43 -2.44
N ALA A 127 -0.22 -13.39 -1.69
CA ALA A 127 0.43 -14.70 -1.56
C ALA A 127 0.03 -15.63 -2.70
N ARG A 128 0.97 -16.42 -3.18
CA ARG A 128 0.78 -17.41 -4.25
C ARG A 128 0.75 -18.85 -3.74
N SER A 129 1.23 -19.10 -2.52
CA SER A 129 1.15 -20.42 -1.88
C SER A 129 0.53 -20.33 -0.49
N GLU A 130 -0.04 -21.45 -0.02
CA GLU A 130 -0.71 -21.51 1.29
C GLU A 130 0.28 -21.30 2.45
N ARG A 131 1.51 -21.81 2.33
CA ARG A 131 2.55 -21.62 3.34
C ARG A 131 2.98 -20.15 3.41
N ALA A 132 3.22 -19.52 2.25
CA ALA A 132 3.52 -18.09 2.16
C ALA A 132 2.36 -17.25 2.69
N ARG A 133 1.10 -17.61 2.38
CA ARG A 133 -0.08 -16.93 2.91
C ARG A 133 -0.09 -16.90 4.44
N ARG A 134 0.13 -18.05 5.10
CA ARG A 134 0.19 -18.14 6.57
C ARG A 134 1.35 -17.34 7.14
N HIS A 135 2.52 -17.41 6.49
CA HIS A 135 3.72 -16.66 6.88
C HIS A 135 3.48 -15.14 6.84
N PHE A 136 2.89 -14.63 5.74
CA PHE A 136 2.61 -13.20 5.62
C PHE A 136 1.46 -12.73 6.50
N ILE A 137 0.38 -13.52 6.64
CA ILE A 137 -0.73 -13.18 7.54
C ILE A 137 -0.21 -12.99 8.97
N ARG A 138 0.66 -13.88 9.47
CA ARG A 138 1.27 -13.74 10.78
C ARG A 138 2.02 -12.41 10.92
N GLN A 139 2.80 -12.00 9.94
CA GLN A 139 3.51 -10.72 9.96
C GLN A 139 2.54 -9.52 10.00
N PHE A 140 1.40 -9.60 9.29
CA PHE A 140 0.36 -8.56 9.38
C PHE A 140 -0.30 -8.52 10.76
N GLU A 141 -0.57 -9.66 11.37
CA GLU A 141 -1.16 -9.78 12.72
C GLU A 141 -0.20 -9.31 13.82
N GLU A 142 1.08 -9.63 13.69
CA GLU A 142 2.15 -9.22 14.60
C GLU A 142 2.64 -7.79 14.33
N HIS A 143 2.09 -7.10 13.34
CA HIS A 143 2.49 -5.74 12.94
C HIS A 143 3.98 -5.57 12.61
N THR A 144 4.63 -6.62 12.12
CA THR A 144 6.05 -6.59 11.75
C THR A 144 6.31 -6.08 10.32
N ILE A 145 5.26 -5.98 9.51
CA ILE A 145 5.33 -5.39 8.16
C ILE A 145 5.38 -3.87 8.27
N VAL A 146 6.44 -3.26 7.69
CA VAL A 146 6.54 -1.81 7.62
C VAL A 146 5.89 -1.31 6.34
N LYS A 147 4.87 -0.48 6.48
CA LYS A 147 4.16 0.17 5.37
C LYS A 147 4.47 1.66 5.41
N ARG A 148 4.98 2.21 4.31
CA ARG A 148 5.24 3.65 4.17
C ARG A 148 4.30 4.23 3.12
N TYR A 149 3.56 5.23 3.52
CA TYR A 149 2.69 6.01 2.65
C TYR A 149 3.20 7.43 2.59
N PHE A 150 2.91 8.10 1.49
CA PHE A 150 3.04 9.55 1.40
C PHE A 150 1.67 10.20 1.24
N ALA A 151 1.49 11.28 1.98
CA ALA A 151 0.28 12.07 1.94
C ALA A 151 0.64 13.56 1.88
N VAL A 152 -0.09 14.32 1.08
CA VAL A 152 -0.09 15.79 1.23
C VAL A 152 -1.38 16.18 1.94
N VAL A 153 -1.23 16.90 3.02
CA VAL A 153 -2.34 17.41 3.85
C VAL A 153 -2.43 18.92 3.76
N GLN A 154 -3.61 19.43 4.07
CA GLN A 154 -3.85 20.87 4.23
C GLN A 154 -4.55 21.16 5.55
N SER A 155 -4.50 22.41 6.00
CA SER A 155 -5.22 22.89 7.17
C SER A 155 -6.75 22.81 6.96
N GLY A 156 -7.45 22.44 8.02
CA GLY A 156 -8.90 22.34 8.04
C GLY A 156 -9.42 20.95 7.68
N ALA A 157 -10.48 20.57 8.36
CA ALA A 157 -11.24 19.35 8.11
C ALA A 157 -12.71 19.59 8.50
N PRO A 158 -13.66 18.79 7.97
CA PRO A 158 -15.07 18.92 8.34
C PRO A 158 -15.30 18.67 9.85
N ASP A 159 -16.22 19.41 10.46
CA ASP A 159 -16.52 19.30 11.89
C ASP A 159 -16.91 17.90 12.34
N TRP A 160 -17.58 17.12 11.48
CA TRP A 160 -17.95 15.73 11.81
C TRP A 160 -16.73 14.82 12.00
N SER A 161 -15.55 15.18 11.49
CA SER A 161 -14.30 14.42 11.65
C SER A 161 -13.62 14.61 12.99
N ARG A 162 -14.05 15.57 13.80
CA ARG A 162 -13.51 15.81 15.15
C ARG A 162 -13.61 14.56 16.01
N PRO A 163 -12.59 14.27 16.81
CA PRO A 163 -12.61 13.11 17.69
C PRO A 163 -13.81 13.14 18.64
N ARG A 164 -14.54 12.04 18.72
CA ARG A 164 -15.67 11.85 19.67
C ARG A 164 -15.23 11.10 20.94
N THR A 165 -13.94 10.82 21.07
CA THR A 165 -13.30 10.18 22.22
C THR A 165 -11.85 10.59 22.30
N THR A 166 -11.12 10.11 23.28
CA THR A 166 -9.68 10.38 23.44
C THR A 166 -8.92 10.04 22.16
N PHE A 167 -8.27 11.04 21.62
CA PHE A 167 -7.37 10.95 20.49
C PHE A 167 -6.03 11.53 20.94
N ILE A 168 -5.01 10.68 20.99
CA ILE A 168 -3.72 11.04 21.55
C ILE A 168 -2.74 11.27 20.42
N MET A 169 -2.05 12.39 20.47
CA MET A 169 -0.87 12.63 19.65
C MET A 169 0.34 12.72 20.58
N ARG A 170 1.34 11.91 20.32
CA ARG A 170 2.60 11.90 21.06
C ARG A 170 3.75 12.21 20.12
N ARG A 171 4.70 13.07 20.56
CA ARG A 171 5.93 13.28 19.79
C ARG A 171 6.81 12.03 19.90
N TRP A 172 7.36 11.61 18.76
CA TRP A 172 8.26 10.44 18.71
C TRP A 172 9.59 10.77 19.37
N GLY A 173 10.08 9.89 20.27
CA GLY A 173 11.39 10.03 20.92
C GLY A 173 11.47 10.92 22.17
N GLU A 174 10.42 11.69 22.46
CA GLU A 174 10.30 12.39 23.75
C GLU A 174 9.47 11.55 24.71
N GLY A 175 9.87 11.51 26.00
CA GLY A 175 9.09 10.85 27.04
C GLY A 175 7.66 11.39 27.08
N VAL A 176 6.71 10.55 27.44
CA VAL A 176 5.25 10.68 27.37
C VAL A 176 4.72 12.10 27.64
N GLY A 177 4.71 12.94 26.63
CA GLY A 177 3.97 14.18 26.58
C GLY A 177 2.67 13.95 25.81
N GLU A 178 1.54 13.72 26.49
CA GLU A 178 0.24 13.68 25.83
C GLU A 178 -0.16 15.09 25.40
N ILE A 179 -0.15 15.35 24.09
CA ILE A 179 -0.84 16.54 23.59
C ILE A 179 -2.29 16.13 23.39
N LYS A 180 -3.15 16.48 24.36
CA LYS A 180 -4.60 16.40 24.15
C LYS A 180 -4.97 17.41 23.10
N LEU A 181 -5.47 16.93 21.95
CA LEU A 181 -5.90 17.79 20.87
C LEU A 181 -7.23 18.50 21.21
N ASP A 182 -7.10 19.64 21.87
CA ASP A 182 -8.16 20.68 21.93
C ASP A 182 -7.86 21.80 20.92
N MET A 183 -7.03 21.53 19.90
CA MET A 183 -6.39 22.57 19.10
C MET A 183 -6.86 22.59 17.65
N PRO A 184 -7.55 23.65 17.19
CA PRO A 184 -7.85 23.84 15.76
C PRO A 184 -6.64 24.30 14.91
N SER A 185 -5.44 24.49 15.49
CA SER A 185 -4.29 25.09 14.81
C SER A 185 -2.94 24.42 15.12
N PHE A 186 -2.88 23.08 15.06
CA PHE A 186 -1.60 22.39 15.16
C PHE A 186 -0.75 22.69 13.92
N LEU A 187 0.38 23.39 14.12
CA LEU A 187 1.35 23.68 13.07
C LEU A 187 2.32 22.49 12.93
N LEU A 188 2.45 21.98 11.72
CA LEU A 188 3.45 21.00 11.35
C LEU A 188 4.73 21.74 10.94
N SER A 189 5.88 21.23 11.39
CA SER A 189 7.20 21.71 10.98
C SER A 189 8.01 20.56 10.37
N PRO A 190 8.87 20.83 9.38
CA PRO A 190 9.74 19.79 8.82
C PRO A 190 10.55 19.10 9.93
N GLY A 191 10.60 17.77 9.89
CA GLY A 191 11.26 16.95 10.91
C GLY A 191 10.38 16.56 12.11
N ASP A 192 9.19 17.14 12.27
CA ASP A 192 8.26 16.70 13.31
C ASP A 192 7.83 15.25 13.09
N GLU A 193 7.90 14.46 14.16
CA GLU A 193 7.50 13.05 14.17
C GLU A 193 6.48 12.80 15.30
N PHE A 194 5.35 12.17 14.96
CA PHE A 194 4.28 11.92 15.91
C PHE A 194 3.70 10.52 15.78
N VAL A 195 3.14 10.03 16.87
CA VAL A 195 2.26 8.87 16.90
C VAL A 195 0.85 9.33 17.24
N LEU A 196 -0.10 8.95 16.41
CA LEU A 196 -1.51 9.18 16.59
C LEU A 196 -2.18 7.89 17.05
N ASP A 197 -2.78 7.92 18.24
CA ASP A 197 -3.55 6.82 18.81
C ASP A 197 -5.02 7.23 18.98
N GLY A 198 -5.92 6.52 18.31
CA GLY A 198 -7.34 6.76 18.40
C GLY A 198 -8.16 5.61 17.84
N PRO A 199 -9.19 5.14 18.55
CA PRO A 199 -10.03 4.06 18.08
C PRO A 199 -10.91 4.51 16.91
N LEU A 200 -10.99 3.69 15.85
CA LEU A 200 -11.75 3.99 14.66
C LEU A 200 -13.03 3.15 14.57
N GLN A 201 -14.14 3.82 14.38
CA GLN A 201 -15.46 3.24 14.16
C GLN A 201 -16.09 3.77 12.86
N ARG A 202 -17.15 3.10 12.39
CA ARG A 202 -17.99 3.66 11.35
C ARG A 202 -18.71 4.90 11.88
N ASP A 203 -18.78 5.95 11.05
CA ASP A 203 -19.59 7.11 11.40
C ASP A 203 -21.07 6.71 11.43
N PRO A 204 -21.80 6.95 12.52
CA PRO A 204 -23.24 6.65 12.61
C PRO A 204 -24.07 7.45 11.61
N ASP A 205 -23.63 8.67 11.27
CA ASP A 205 -24.35 9.57 10.38
C ASP A 205 -24.08 9.26 8.89
N ASP A 206 -22.89 8.70 8.56
CA ASP A 206 -22.54 8.28 7.22
C ASP A 206 -21.61 7.04 7.21
N ARG A 207 -22.21 5.87 7.02
CA ARG A 207 -21.48 4.58 7.05
C ARG A 207 -20.40 4.41 5.98
N ARG A 208 -20.26 5.35 5.03
CA ARG A 208 -19.19 5.32 4.02
C ARG A 208 -17.85 5.75 4.58
N ARG A 209 -17.80 6.41 5.74
CA ARG A 209 -16.60 6.95 6.38
C ARG A 209 -16.37 6.37 7.78
N CYS A 210 -15.18 6.58 8.29
CA CYS A 210 -14.78 6.23 9.65
C CYS A 210 -14.42 7.50 10.43
N ILE A 211 -14.61 7.47 11.74
CA ILE A 211 -14.27 8.57 12.65
C ILE A 211 -13.55 8.00 13.88
N VAL A 212 -12.84 8.86 14.60
CA VAL A 212 -12.34 8.53 15.93
C VAL A 212 -13.50 8.56 16.90
N GLY A 213 -13.84 7.42 17.49
CA GLY A 213 -15.02 7.30 18.35
C GLY A 213 -14.91 6.17 19.39
N PRO A 214 -15.71 6.23 20.47
CA PRO A 214 -15.55 5.39 21.66
C PRO A 214 -15.79 3.89 21.41
N GLU A 215 -16.60 3.54 20.42
CA GLU A 215 -16.91 2.14 20.06
C GLU A 215 -15.94 1.60 19.00
N GLY A 216 -14.89 2.37 18.69
CA GLY A 216 -13.93 2.06 17.65
C GLY A 216 -12.95 0.96 18.02
N ARG A 217 -12.35 0.37 16.98
CA ARG A 217 -11.23 -0.55 17.15
C ARG A 217 -9.93 0.26 17.20
N GLN A 218 -9.08 -0.06 18.16
CA GLN A 218 -7.80 0.63 18.35
C GLN A 218 -7.03 0.75 17.03
N ALA A 219 -6.52 1.95 16.76
CA ALA A 219 -5.75 2.28 15.58
C ALA A 219 -4.58 3.20 15.94
N THR A 220 -3.41 2.90 15.40
CA THR A 220 -2.16 3.64 15.64
C THR A 220 -1.52 4.00 14.32
N THR A 221 -1.19 5.28 14.14
CA THR A 221 -0.56 5.82 12.94
C THR A 221 0.65 6.65 13.34
N TYR A 222 1.83 6.29 12.85
CA TYR A 222 3.01 7.13 12.92
C TYR A 222 3.03 8.06 11.72
N LEU A 223 3.49 9.32 11.93
CA LEU A 223 3.70 10.29 10.87
C LEU A 223 4.98 11.09 11.10
N LYS A 224 5.61 11.46 10.00
CA LYS A 224 6.77 12.36 9.94
C LYS A 224 6.49 13.44 8.91
N THR A 225 6.69 14.69 9.30
CA THR A 225 6.60 15.82 8.41
C THR A 225 7.90 15.98 7.63
N LEU A 226 7.84 15.85 6.31
CA LEU A 226 9.02 15.99 5.45
C LEU A 226 9.26 17.42 5.01
N ALA A 227 8.18 18.10 4.61
CA ALA A 227 8.24 19.49 4.17
C ALA A 227 6.89 20.20 4.41
N VAL A 228 6.95 21.53 4.49
CA VAL A 228 5.76 22.40 4.61
C VAL A 228 5.91 23.55 3.62
N GLU A 229 4.83 23.89 2.91
CA GLU A 229 4.74 25.01 2.00
C GLU A 229 3.35 25.64 2.09
N GLY A 230 3.26 26.83 2.70
CA GLY A 230 1.98 27.48 2.99
C GLY A 230 1.08 26.61 3.87
N ASP A 231 -0.12 26.32 3.40
CA ASP A 231 -1.07 25.46 4.10
C ASP A 231 -0.84 23.95 3.87
N PHE A 232 0.07 23.60 2.99
CA PHE A 232 0.34 22.20 2.62
C PHE A 232 1.52 21.62 3.40
N ALA A 233 1.42 20.34 3.75
CA ALA A 233 2.53 19.58 4.31
C ALA A 233 2.63 18.21 3.64
N LEU A 234 3.85 17.81 3.29
CA LEU A 234 4.19 16.45 2.84
C LEU A 234 4.53 15.60 4.05
N LEU A 235 3.81 14.52 4.20
CA LEU A 235 3.97 13.58 5.31
C LEU A 235 4.41 12.20 4.79
N GLU A 236 5.39 11.60 5.46
CA GLU A 236 5.55 10.15 5.50
C GLU A 236 4.63 9.60 6.59
N VAL A 237 3.81 8.62 6.25
CA VAL A 237 2.82 8.02 7.16
C VAL A 237 3.01 6.52 7.22
N ARG A 238 3.15 5.97 8.45
CA ARG A 238 3.28 4.53 8.70
C ARG A 238 2.10 4.05 9.55
N PRO A 239 1.07 3.44 8.94
CA PRO A 239 -0.03 2.86 9.71
C PRO A 239 0.47 1.56 10.37
N ILE A 240 0.56 1.55 11.69
CA ILE A 240 0.93 0.35 12.48
C ILE A 240 -0.19 -0.68 12.39
N THR A 241 -1.42 -0.25 12.64
CA THR A 241 -2.63 -1.06 12.40
C THR A 241 -3.13 -0.86 10.97
N GLY A 242 -4.18 -1.58 10.56
CA GLY A 242 -4.75 -1.53 9.20
C GLY A 242 -6.27 -1.38 9.19
N ARG A 243 -6.82 -0.32 9.83
CA ARG A 243 -8.26 -0.08 9.84
C ARG A 243 -8.72 0.62 8.56
N THR A 244 -9.99 0.43 8.22
CA THR A 244 -10.59 1.09 7.05
C THR A 244 -10.44 2.61 7.17
N HIS A 245 -9.98 3.27 6.11
CA HIS A 245 -9.74 4.71 6.03
C HIS A 245 -8.83 5.28 7.14
N GLN A 246 -8.00 4.45 7.79
CA GLN A 246 -7.26 4.82 9.01
C GLN A 246 -6.47 6.12 8.86
N ILE A 247 -5.60 6.21 7.86
CA ILE A 247 -4.76 7.41 7.63
C ILE A 247 -5.66 8.63 7.41
N ARG A 248 -6.66 8.49 6.56
CA ARG A 248 -7.59 9.57 6.19
C ARG A 248 -8.37 10.09 7.40
N ALA A 249 -8.92 9.17 8.21
CA ALA A 249 -9.69 9.52 9.40
C ALA A 249 -8.82 10.15 10.50
N HIS A 250 -7.62 9.61 10.75
CA HIS A 250 -6.69 10.16 11.74
C HIS A 250 -6.21 11.56 11.35
N LEU A 251 -5.83 11.77 10.09
CA LEU A 251 -5.39 13.09 9.62
C LEU A 251 -6.54 14.12 9.64
N ALA A 252 -7.76 13.72 9.26
CA ALA A 252 -8.92 14.57 9.37
C ALA A 252 -9.26 14.92 10.84
N ALA A 253 -9.16 13.93 11.76
CA ALA A 253 -9.35 14.15 13.20
C ALA A 253 -8.30 15.11 13.78
N LEU A 254 -7.10 15.15 13.21
CA LEU A 254 -6.03 16.10 13.53
C LEU A 254 -6.31 17.52 12.98
N GLY A 255 -7.39 17.73 12.23
CA GLY A 255 -7.65 18.98 11.52
C GLY A 255 -6.77 19.19 10.28
N ARG A 256 -6.15 18.12 9.76
CA ARG A 256 -5.23 18.11 8.62
C ARG A 256 -5.73 17.14 7.55
N ALA A 257 -6.77 17.52 6.82
CA ALA A 257 -7.34 16.65 5.80
C ALA A 257 -6.39 16.45 4.61
N ILE A 258 -6.43 15.27 4.01
CA ILE A 258 -5.64 14.95 2.82
C ILE A 258 -6.15 15.76 1.63
N VAL A 259 -5.24 16.37 0.88
CA VAL A 259 -5.56 17.10 -0.35
C VAL A 259 -6.29 16.20 -1.35
N GLY A 260 -7.36 16.71 -1.95
CA GLY A 260 -8.16 15.99 -2.94
C GLY A 260 -9.08 14.90 -2.36
N ASP A 261 -9.08 14.68 -1.04
CA ASP A 261 -9.97 13.70 -0.42
C ASP A 261 -11.43 14.15 -0.46
N GLN A 262 -12.24 13.50 -1.30
CA GLN A 262 -13.66 13.86 -1.53
C GLN A 262 -14.56 13.51 -0.32
N THR A 263 -14.04 12.77 0.66
CA THR A 263 -14.81 12.35 1.84
C THR A 263 -14.40 13.12 3.10
N TYR A 264 -13.09 13.32 3.31
CA TYR A 264 -12.53 13.79 4.58
C TYR A 264 -12.04 15.23 4.53
N ALA A 265 -11.96 15.87 3.38
CA ALA A 265 -11.59 17.26 3.26
C ALA A 265 -12.83 18.19 3.17
N LEU A 266 -12.62 19.45 3.45
CA LEU A 266 -13.61 20.48 3.18
C LEU A 266 -13.82 20.60 1.67
N LEU A 267 -15.04 20.95 1.26
CA LEU A 267 -15.34 21.18 -0.15
C LEU A 267 -14.43 22.28 -0.72
N ALA A 268 -13.66 21.91 -1.70
CA ALA A 268 -12.72 22.81 -2.34
C ALA A 268 -13.45 23.78 -3.29
N LYS A 269 -13.07 25.06 -3.24
CA LYS A 269 -13.53 26.02 -4.23
C LYS A 269 -12.88 25.71 -5.58
N ALA A 270 -13.66 25.81 -6.65
CA ALA A 270 -13.13 25.64 -8.00
C ALA A 270 -11.94 26.59 -8.25
N GLY A 271 -10.93 26.08 -8.97
CA GLY A 271 -9.70 26.84 -9.25
C GLY A 271 -8.62 26.78 -8.15
N THR A 272 -8.90 26.18 -7.00
CA THR A 272 -7.89 25.98 -5.95
C THR A 272 -7.04 24.74 -6.19
N PRO A 273 -5.78 24.70 -5.68
CA PRO A 273 -4.94 23.50 -5.77
C PRO A 273 -5.62 22.23 -5.26
N HIS A 274 -6.39 22.35 -4.17
CA HIS A 274 -7.14 21.22 -3.62
C HIS A 274 -8.19 20.67 -4.59
N ALA A 275 -8.90 21.54 -5.32
CA ALA A 275 -9.90 21.12 -6.31
C ALA A 275 -9.29 20.52 -7.58
N ALA A 276 -8.02 20.78 -7.83
CA ALA A 276 -7.30 20.26 -9.00
C ALA A 276 -7.08 18.73 -8.92
N LEU A 277 -6.98 18.17 -7.72
CA LEU A 277 -6.84 16.74 -7.52
C LEU A 277 -8.20 16.08 -7.27
N LYS A 278 -8.53 15.04 -8.06
CA LYS A 278 -9.84 14.36 -8.02
C LYS A 278 -9.92 13.20 -7.04
N ARG A 279 -8.83 12.92 -6.30
CA ARG A 279 -8.70 11.86 -5.32
C ARG A 279 -7.80 12.28 -4.18
N GLN A 280 -7.82 11.54 -3.06
CA GLN A 280 -6.89 11.78 -1.96
C GLN A 280 -5.42 11.70 -2.44
N PHE A 281 -4.60 12.68 -2.08
CA PHE A 281 -3.16 12.62 -2.23
C PHE A 281 -2.59 11.62 -1.22
N LEU A 282 -2.79 10.35 -1.50
CA LEU A 282 -2.34 9.23 -0.66
C LEU A 282 -1.80 8.10 -1.54
N HIS A 283 -0.54 7.76 -1.30
CA HIS A 283 0.18 6.74 -2.07
C HIS A 283 0.89 5.76 -1.14
N ALA A 284 0.63 4.46 -1.27
CA ALA A 284 1.33 3.39 -0.59
C ALA A 284 2.69 3.16 -1.28
N TYR A 285 3.68 3.95 -0.89
CA TYR A 285 4.98 4.02 -1.54
C TYR A 285 5.78 2.74 -1.39
N SER A 286 5.93 2.22 -0.17
CA SER A 286 6.68 1.01 0.03
C SER A 286 6.09 0.10 1.09
N LEU A 287 6.43 -1.18 0.96
CA LEU A 287 6.11 -2.21 1.92
C LEU A 287 7.34 -3.10 2.13
N GLU A 288 7.78 -3.21 3.39
CA GLU A 288 8.86 -4.08 3.82
C GLU A 288 8.28 -5.29 4.55
N LEU A 289 8.73 -6.48 4.20
CA LEU A 289 8.33 -7.73 4.82
C LEU A 289 9.49 -8.75 4.85
N ARG A 290 9.33 -9.79 5.65
CA ARG A 290 10.19 -10.97 5.59
C ARG A 290 9.62 -11.95 4.57
N ARG A 291 10.39 -12.25 3.56
CA ARG A 291 10.02 -13.11 2.44
C ARG A 291 9.91 -14.58 2.89
N TYR A 292 9.10 -15.35 2.23
CA TYR A 292 9.05 -16.81 2.34
C TYR A 292 9.76 -17.44 1.13
N PRO A 293 10.55 -18.53 1.28
CA PRO A 293 10.80 -19.27 2.53
C PRO A 293 12.06 -18.82 3.31
N ASP A 294 12.87 -17.92 2.75
CA ASP A 294 14.22 -17.59 3.22
C ASP A 294 14.26 -16.58 4.38
N ASN A 295 13.12 -16.01 4.77
CA ASN A 295 13.02 -14.97 5.80
C ASN A 295 13.84 -13.69 5.52
N ALA A 296 14.36 -13.52 4.30
CA ALA A 296 15.09 -12.31 3.93
C ALA A 296 14.17 -11.09 3.99
N VAL A 297 14.64 -10.02 4.59
CA VAL A 297 13.92 -8.72 4.58
C VAL A 297 13.97 -8.16 3.17
N ARG A 298 12.82 -7.76 2.65
CA ARG A 298 12.68 -7.14 1.33
C ARG A 298 11.72 -5.97 1.39
N THR A 299 12.15 -4.87 0.77
CA THR A 299 11.32 -3.68 0.55
C THR A 299 10.89 -3.65 -0.90
N PHE A 300 9.60 -3.48 -1.13
CA PHE A 300 9.00 -3.29 -2.45
C PHE A 300 8.53 -1.85 -2.55
N VAL A 301 8.86 -1.19 -3.64
CA VAL A 301 8.58 0.23 -3.86
C VAL A 301 7.69 0.39 -5.09
N ALA A 302 6.64 1.19 -4.97
CA ALA A 302 5.84 1.65 -6.10
C ALA A 302 6.23 3.10 -6.43
N PRO A 303 6.55 3.43 -7.67
CA PRO A 303 6.82 4.80 -8.06
C PRO A 303 5.60 5.68 -7.80
N MET A 304 5.81 6.95 -7.48
CA MET A 304 4.72 7.89 -7.26
C MET A 304 3.84 7.99 -8.51
N ALA A 305 2.53 7.95 -8.30
CA ALA A 305 1.58 8.09 -9.39
C ALA A 305 1.67 9.47 -10.04
N ASP A 306 1.62 9.52 -11.39
CA ASP A 306 1.83 10.74 -12.17
C ASP A 306 0.93 11.90 -11.80
N ASP A 307 -0.34 11.64 -11.50
CA ASP A 307 -1.27 12.70 -11.10
C ASP A 307 -0.86 13.38 -9.77
N LEU A 308 -0.26 12.64 -8.83
CA LEU A 308 0.27 13.18 -7.58
C LEU A 308 1.57 13.95 -7.82
N ARG A 309 2.46 13.39 -8.62
CA ARG A 309 3.72 14.04 -9.03
C ARG A 309 3.44 15.38 -9.70
N LEU A 310 2.62 15.38 -10.76
CA LEU A 310 2.24 16.58 -11.52
C LEU A 310 1.54 17.63 -10.64
N TRP A 311 0.76 17.19 -9.66
CA TRP A 311 0.13 18.10 -8.71
C TRP A 311 1.18 18.82 -7.85
N MET A 312 2.17 18.09 -7.28
CA MET A 312 3.25 18.73 -6.49
C MET A 312 4.09 19.67 -7.35
N GLU A 313 4.53 19.23 -8.52
CA GLU A 313 5.31 20.07 -9.45
C GLU A 313 4.62 21.39 -9.76
N ARG A 314 3.29 21.36 -9.93
CA ARG A 314 2.52 22.52 -10.30
C ARG A 314 2.15 23.43 -9.14
N TYR A 315 1.78 22.88 -7.99
CA TYR A 315 1.13 23.60 -6.91
C TYR A 315 1.96 23.72 -5.64
N SER A 316 3.00 22.92 -5.50
CA SER A 316 3.84 22.91 -4.31
C SER A 316 5.25 22.43 -4.63
N PRO A 317 6.05 23.26 -5.34
CA PRO A 317 7.40 22.89 -5.77
C PRO A 317 8.35 22.55 -4.62
N ALA A 318 8.20 23.16 -3.44
CA ALA A 318 9.03 22.84 -2.28
C ALA A 318 8.74 21.42 -1.74
N LEU A 319 7.47 20.97 -1.77
CA LEU A 319 7.14 19.59 -1.41
C LEU A 319 7.69 18.61 -2.44
N TRP A 320 7.66 18.98 -3.72
CA TRP A 320 8.26 18.17 -4.80
C TRP A 320 9.77 18.02 -4.61
N GLN A 321 10.47 19.11 -4.33
CA GLN A 321 11.92 19.07 -4.08
C GLN A 321 12.25 18.18 -2.87
N ALA A 322 11.50 18.30 -1.79
CA ALA A 322 11.69 17.47 -0.60
C ALA A 322 11.45 15.97 -0.89
N TRP A 323 10.42 15.67 -1.68
CA TRP A 323 10.17 14.31 -2.15
C TRP A 323 11.35 13.77 -2.93
N HIS A 324 11.82 14.49 -3.93
CA HIS A 324 12.90 14.06 -4.83
C HIS A 324 14.20 13.81 -4.06
N THR A 325 14.56 14.72 -3.15
CA THR A 325 15.72 14.52 -2.26
C THR A 325 15.59 13.25 -1.40
N MET A 326 14.40 12.98 -0.88
CA MET A 326 14.15 11.78 -0.08
C MET A 326 14.25 10.51 -0.94
N GLU A 327 13.71 10.52 -2.16
CA GLU A 327 13.76 9.38 -3.08
C GLU A 327 15.20 9.03 -3.48
N GLU A 328 16.03 10.03 -3.79
CA GLU A 328 17.45 9.85 -4.12
C GLU A 328 18.28 9.32 -2.96
N THR A 329 17.89 9.61 -1.72
CA THR A 329 18.61 9.19 -0.50
C THR A 329 18.08 7.88 0.10
N SER A 330 16.95 7.38 -0.42
CA SER A 330 16.37 6.10 0.02
C SER A 330 17.11 4.94 -0.66
N PRO A 331 17.62 3.95 0.11
CA PRO A 331 18.39 2.83 -0.42
C PRO A 331 17.54 1.87 -1.24
#